data_a71264534a2591326f3fa6dc8efa00bb
#
_entry.id   a71264534a2591326f3fa6dc8efa00bb
#
_cell.length_a   1.000
_cell.length_b   1.000
_cell.length_c   1.000
_cell.angle_alpha   90.00
_cell.angle_beta   90.00
_cell.angle_gamma   90.00
#
_symmetry.space_group_name_H-M   'P 1'
#
loop_
_entity.id
_entity.type
_entity.pdbx_description
1 polymer ?
#
loop_
_entity_poly.entity_id
_entity_poly.type
_entity_poly.pdbx_seq_one_letter_code
_entity_poly.pdbx_strand_id
1 'polypeptide(L)'
;MAGDGWNTPAVQMPILHNEAEYEEYVALYPEVPPRLRAAEAFLKEKGIQTMMIAAHSQNTTMVSYYLSRYSSDVKGLIAIGMGATQKDRHVNSAESLNKVTIPLLDLYGDDDLPGVLETVDVREAGAAHNVRYSQQVIEGANHFFDGVEDKLISAVVDWVQRF
;
A
#
# COMPACT_ATOMS: atom_id res chain seq x y z
N MET A 1 -5.60 -10.02 13.19
CA MET A 1 -6.60 -9.38 12.30
C MET A 1 -7.97 -10.06 12.38
N ALA A 2 -8.15 -11.34 12.04
CA ALA A 2 -9.48 -11.99 12.18
C ALA A 2 -9.98 -12.02 13.62
N GLY A 3 -9.10 -12.22 14.61
CA GLY A 3 -9.44 -12.14 16.05
C GLY A 3 -9.86 -10.74 16.53
N ASP A 4 -9.56 -9.70 15.76
CA ASP A 4 -9.83 -8.30 16.07
C ASP A 4 -11.07 -7.76 15.32
N GLY A 5 -11.88 -8.65 14.74
CA GLY A 5 -13.12 -8.30 14.06
C GLY A 5 -12.96 -7.91 12.57
N TRP A 6 -11.78 -8.09 11.98
CA TRP A 6 -11.53 -7.80 10.58
C TRP A 6 -11.57 -9.06 9.71
N ASN A 7 -12.28 -8.99 8.59
CA ASN A 7 -12.20 -9.98 7.52
C ASN A 7 -11.11 -9.57 6.50
N THR A 8 -10.28 -10.50 6.08
CA THR A 8 -9.13 -10.23 5.22
C THR A 8 -9.19 -11.04 3.92
N PRO A 9 -9.91 -10.57 2.88
CA PRO A 9 -9.81 -11.17 1.56
C PRO A 9 -8.48 -10.79 0.90
N ALA A 10 -7.92 -11.70 0.11
CA ALA A 10 -6.75 -11.42 -0.72
C ALA A 10 -7.17 -11.11 -2.15
N VAL A 11 -6.54 -10.11 -2.75
CA VAL A 11 -6.73 -9.74 -4.16
C VAL A 11 -5.45 -10.07 -4.92
N GLN A 12 -5.57 -10.91 -5.95
CA GLN A 12 -4.45 -11.19 -6.84
C GLN A 12 -4.20 -9.98 -7.74
N MET A 13 -3.13 -9.27 -7.50
CA MET A 13 -2.68 -8.17 -8.35
C MET A 13 -2.03 -8.69 -9.65
N PRO A 14 -1.90 -7.84 -10.69
CA PRO A 14 -1.19 -8.21 -11.90
C PRO A 14 0.26 -8.59 -11.58
N ILE A 15 0.73 -9.70 -12.17
CA ILE A 15 2.11 -10.18 -12.01
C ILE A 15 2.71 -10.53 -13.37
N LEU A 16 4.01 -10.34 -13.49
CA LEU A 16 4.85 -10.84 -14.58
C LEU A 16 5.61 -12.10 -14.15
N HIS A 17 6.44 -12.60 -15.03
CA HIS A 17 7.36 -13.69 -14.73
C HIS A 17 8.43 -13.28 -13.70
N ASN A 18 9.03 -14.24 -13.02
CA ASN A 18 9.94 -13.99 -11.89
C ASN A 18 11.21 -13.19 -12.23
N GLU A 19 11.58 -13.13 -13.50
CA GLU A 19 12.77 -12.40 -13.99
C GLU A 19 12.43 -11.01 -14.53
N ALA A 20 11.16 -10.57 -14.40
CA ALA A 20 10.73 -9.28 -14.92
C ALA A 20 11.32 -8.14 -14.09
N GLU A 21 11.85 -7.15 -14.81
CA GLU A 21 12.33 -5.93 -14.20
C GLU A 21 11.17 -5.07 -13.67
N TYR A 22 11.46 -4.28 -12.63
CA TYR A 22 10.45 -3.46 -11.96
C TYR A 22 9.71 -2.51 -12.92
N GLU A 23 10.41 -1.95 -13.90
CA GLU A 23 9.84 -1.03 -14.91
C GLU A 23 8.91 -1.73 -15.91
N GLU A 24 9.02 -3.04 -16.10
CA GLU A 24 8.14 -3.78 -17.01
C GLU A 24 6.70 -3.87 -16.45
N TYR A 25 6.55 -3.77 -15.14
CA TYR A 25 5.25 -3.74 -14.49
C TYR A 25 4.38 -2.54 -14.89
N VAL A 26 4.97 -1.46 -15.43
CA VAL A 26 4.24 -0.27 -15.90
C VAL A 26 3.12 -0.66 -16.88
N ALA A 27 3.36 -1.62 -17.76
CA ALA A 27 2.39 -2.12 -18.73
C ALA A 27 1.14 -2.76 -18.07
N LEU A 28 1.24 -3.22 -16.83
CA LEU A 28 0.15 -3.89 -16.11
C LEU A 28 -0.75 -2.94 -15.28
N TYR A 29 -0.37 -1.69 -15.13
CA TYR A 29 -1.15 -0.74 -14.34
C TYR A 29 -2.60 -0.53 -14.83
N PRO A 30 -2.93 -0.63 -16.14
CA PRO A 30 -4.32 -0.62 -16.60
C PRO A 30 -5.18 -1.77 -16.06
N GLU A 31 -4.57 -2.87 -15.61
CA GLU A 31 -5.29 -4.01 -15.03
C GLU A 31 -5.64 -3.82 -13.53
N VAL A 32 -5.00 -2.87 -12.86
CA VAL A 32 -5.18 -2.62 -11.42
C VAL A 32 -6.60 -2.14 -11.09
N PRO A 33 -7.16 -1.10 -11.77
CA PRO A 33 -8.48 -0.59 -11.43
C PRO A 33 -9.61 -1.63 -11.51
N PRO A 34 -9.73 -2.47 -12.56
CA PRO A 34 -10.80 -3.46 -12.62
C PRO A 34 -10.72 -4.49 -11.49
N ARG A 35 -9.50 -4.89 -11.06
CA ARG A 35 -9.32 -5.86 -9.97
C ARG A 35 -9.76 -5.28 -8.62
N LEU A 36 -9.30 -4.08 -8.29
CA LEU A 36 -9.66 -3.42 -7.02
C LEU A 36 -11.15 -3.07 -6.97
N ARG A 37 -11.73 -2.56 -8.07
CA ARG A 37 -13.18 -2.32 -8.14
C ARG A 37 -14.01 -3.58 -7.98
N ALA A 38 -13.58 -4.69 -8.54
CA ALA A 38 -14.27 -5.98 -8.37
C ALA A 38 -14.22 -6.42 -6.90
N ALA A 39 -13.09 -6.24 -6.21
CA ALA A 39 -12.97 -6.54 -4.79
C ALA A 39 -13.86 -5.62 -3.93
N GLU A 40 -13.88 -4.32 -4.19
CA GLU A 40 -14.77 -3.38 -3.50
C GLU A 40 -16.24 -3.73 -3.72
N ALA A 41 -16.64 -4.04 -4.94
CA ALA A 41 -17.99 -4.45 -5.27
C ALA A 41 -18.41 -5.74 -4.53
N PHE A 42 -17.53 -6.75 -4.54
CA PHE A 42 -17.75 -8.00 -3.81
C PHE A 42 -17.96 -7.76 -2.31
N LEU A 43 -17.12 -6.93 -1.69
CA LEU A 43 -17.26 -6.62 -0.26
C LEU A 43 -18.56 -5.86 0.04
N LYS A 44 -18.96 -4.93 -0.82
CA LYS A 44 -20.24 -4.22 -0.70
C LYS A 44 -21.44 -5.16 -0.80
N GLU A 45 -21.42 -6.11 -1.74
CA GLU A 45 -22.46 -7.15 -1.85
C GLU A 45 -22.56 -8.01 -0.60
N LYS A 46 -21.47 -8.17 0.16
CA LYS A 46 -21.46 -8.84 1.47
C LYS A 46 -21.87 -7.93 2.64
N GLY A 47 -22.27 -6.69 2.35
CA GLY A 47 -22.69 -5.72 3.38
C GLY A 47 -21.54 -5.05 4.14
N ILE A 48 -20.29 -5.20 3.67
CA ILE A 48 -19.12 -4.57 4.28
C ILE A 48 -19.11 -3.09 3.90
N GLN A 49 -19.12 -2.21 4.90
CA GLN A 49 -19.13 -0.76 4.71
C GLN A 49 -17.76 -0.11 4.93
N THR A 50 -16.96 -0.65 5.84
CA THR A 50 -15.60 -0.16 6.11
C THR A 50 -14.59 -1.07 5.45
N MET A 51 -13.89 -0.54 4.46
CA MET A 51 -12.85 -1.25 3.71
C MET A 51 -11.53 -0.52 3.84
N MET A 52 -10.46 -1.27 4.07
CA MET A 52 -9.09 -0.79 4.02
C MET A 52 -8.27 -1.68 3.10
N ILE A 53 -7.22 -1.14 2.50
CA ILE A 53 -6.28 -1.92 1.69
C ILE A 53 -4.96 -1.99 2.45
N ALA A 54 -4.45 -3.21 2.65
CA ALA A 54 -3.06 -3.45 3.00
C ALA A 54 -2.35 -3.97 1.75
N ALA A 55 -1.26 -3.32 1.38
CA ALA A 55 -0.46 -3.68 0.23
C ALA A 55 1.01 -3.78 0.61
N HIS A 56 1.76 -4.70 -0.01
CA HIS A 56 3.17 -4.90 0.24
C HIS A 56 3.98 -4.71 -1.05
N SER A 57 5.17 -4.09 -0.91
CA SER A 57 6.15 -3.97 -1.99
C SER A 57 5.58 -3.30 -3.26
N GLN A 58 5.76 -3.90 -4.43
CA GLN A 58 5.24 -3.44 -5.72
C GLN A 58 3.72 -3.12 -5.69
N ASN A 59 2.95 -3.86 -4.90
CA ASN A 59 1.52 -3.63 -4.82
C ASN A 59 1.17 -2.28 -4.16
N THR A 60 2.05 -1.71 -3.36
CA THR A 60 1.85 -0.38 -2.77
C THR A 60 1.78 0.70 -3.84
N THR A 61 2.64 0.61 -4.86
CA THR A 61 2.64 1.53 -5.99
C THR A 61 1.39 1.37 -6.86
N MET A 62 0.98 0.13 -7.12
CA MET A 62 -0.25 -0.14 -7.86
C MET A 62 -1.50 0.40 -7.15
N VAL A 63 -1.57 0.21 -5.83
CA VAL A 63 -2.71 0.70 -5.04
C VAL A 63 -2.69 2.22 -4.92
N SER A 64 -1.54 2.85 -4.68
CA SER A 64 -1.44 4.32 -4.64
C SER A 64 -1.77 4.95 -6.00
N TYR A 65 -1.34 4.33 -7.11
CA TYR A 65 -1.77 4.69 -8.47
C TYR A 65 -3.30 4.67 -8.60
N TYR A 66 -3.95 3.58 -8.17
CA TYR A 66 -5.40 3.45 -8.21
C TYR A 66 -6.09 4.55 -7.40
N LEU A 67 -5.74 4.69 -6.14
CA LEU A 67 -6.35 5.65 -5.22
C LEU A 67 -6.11 7.12 -5.62
N SER A 68 -5.05 7.40 -6.36
CA SER A 68 -4.74 8.74 -6.85
C SER A 68 -5.54 9.17 -8.08
N ARG A 69 -6.20 8.24 -8.78
CA ARG A 69 -6.84 8.47 -10.09
C ARG A 69 -8.31 8.08 -10.16
N TYR A 70 -8.73 7.19 -9.29
CA TYR A 70 -10.07 6.62 -9.35
C TYR A 70 -10.81 6.83 -8.05
N SER A 71 -12.11 7.09 -8.13
CA SER A 71 -12.98 7.10 -6.96
C SER A 71 -13.05 5.70 -6.34
N SER A 72 -12.92 5.64 -5.02
CA SER A 72 -12.94 4.41 -4.23
C SER A 72 -13.64 4.68 -2.90
N ASP A 73 -14.28 3.66 -2.34
CA ASP A 73 -14.90 3.71 -1.01
C ASP A 73 -13.95 3.23 0.10
N VAL A 74 -12.71 2.91 -0.24
CA VAL A 74 -11.65 2.54 0.70
C VAL A 74 -11.41 3.68 1.70
N LYS A 75 -11.36 3.33 2.98
CA LYS A 75 -11.23 4.28 4.09
C LYS A 75 -9.80 4.49 4.58
N GLY A 76 -8.86 3.63 4.17
CA GLY A 76 -7.45 3.75 4.53
C GLY A 76 -6.56 2.83 3.71
N LEU A 77 -5.30 3.22 3.56
CA LEU A 77 -4.24 2.45 2.96
C LEU A 77 -3.15 2.15 3.99
N ILE A 78 -2.77 0.89 4.10
CA ILE A 78 -1.57 0.44 4.81
C ILE A 78 -0.58 0.01 3.72
N ALA A 79 0.45 0.81 3.51
CA ALA A 79 1.51 0.57 2.56
C ALA A 79 2.73 0.01 3.27
N ILE A 80 3.12 -1.22 2.95
CA ILE A 80 4.20 -1.96 3.62
C ILE A 80 5.35 -2.11 2.63
N GLY A 81 6.54 -1.60 2.98
CA GLY A 81 7.71 -1.65 2.12
C GLY A 81 7.53 -0.90 0.80
N MET A 82 6.93 0.30 0.84
CA MET A 82 6.73 1.14 -0.34
C MET A 82 8.04 1.77 -0.80
N GLY A 83 8.37 1.64 -2.09
CA GLY A 83 9.41 2.43 -2.74
C GLY A 83 8.83 3.52 -3.65
N ALA A 84 9.64 4.51 -4.03
CA ALA A 84 9.29 5.57 -4.98
C ALA A 84 10.37 5.75 -6.06
N THR A 85 10.92 4.64 -6.55
CA THR A 85 12.03 4.61 -7.51
C THR A 85 11.60 4.59 -8.97
N GLN A 86 10.29 4.47 -9.27
CA GLN A 86 9.78 4.39 -10.63
C GLN A 86 10.16 5.64 -11.43
N LYS A 87 10.79 5.44 -12.59
CA LYS A 87 11.17 6.52 -13.50
C LYS A 87 9.96 7.15 -14.18
N ASP A 88 8.95 6.33 -14.51
CA ASP A 88 7.71 6.83 -15.04
C ASP A 88 6.88 7.50 -13.92
N ARG A 89 6.78 8.82 -14.00
CA ARG A 89 6.02 9.63 -13.04
C ARG A 89 4.54 9.24 -12.93
N HIS A 90 3.98 8.66 -13.98
CA HIS A 90 2.56 8.23 -13.97
C HIS A 90 2.30 7.09 -12.99
N VAL A 91 3.31 6.30 -12.66
CA VAL A 91 3.21 5.17 -11.74
C VAL A 91 4.10 5.31 -10.51
N ASN A 92 4.82 6.42 -10.37
CA ASN A 92 5.65 6.69 -9.21
C ASN A 92 4.78 6.90 -7.95
N SER A 93 5.17 6.27 -6.85
CA SER A 93 4.42 6.29 -5.59
C SER A 93 4.33 7.70 -5.00
N ALA A 94 5.43 8.45 -4.92
CA ALA A 94 5.42 9.80 -4.36
C ALA A 94 4.54 10.76 -5.17
N GLU A 95 4.54 10.66 -6.50
CA GLU A 95 3.63 11.40 -7.37
C GLU A 95 2.16 11.00 -7.16
N SER A 96 1.91 9.73 -6.89
CA SER A 96 0.57 9.25 -6.56
C SER A 96 0.11 9.74 -5.19
N LEU A 97 1.00 9.74 -4.19
CA LEU A 97 0.72 10.22 -2.85
C LEU A 97 0.27 11.69 -2.82
N ASN A 98 0.73 12.53 -3.75
CA ASN A 98 0.26 13.92 -3.90
C ASN A 98 -1.25 14.06 -4.13
N LYS A 99 -1.96 12.98 -4.43
CA LYS A 99 -3.41 12.97 -4.72
C LYS A 99 -4.20 12.07 -3.78
N VAL A 100 -3.53 11.25 -2.98
CA VAL A 100 -4.19 10.36 -2.01
C VAL A 100 -4.56 11.17 -0.77
N THR A 101 -5.85 11.23 -0.47
CA THR A 101 -6.40 12.03 0.64
C THR A 101 -6.99 11.20 1.77
N ILE A 102 -7.09 9.89 1.61
CA ILE A 102 -7.52 8.99 2.67
C ILE A 102 -6.39 8.77 3.70
N PRO A 103 -6.69 8.34 4.93
CA PRO A 103 -5.70 7.92 5.90
C PRO A 103 -4.70 6.93 5.30
N LEU A 104 -3.41 7.13 5.54
CA LEU A 104 -2.35 6.30 5.01
C LEU A 104 -1.28 6.04 6.07
N LEU A 105 -0.98 4.77 6.29
CA LEU A 105 0.15 4.30 7.07
C LEU A 105 1.21 3.76 6.13
N ASP A 106 2.40 4.35 6.13
CA ASP A 106 3.59 3.93 5.39
C ASP A 106 4.53 3.20 6.35
N LEU A 107 4.51 1.85 6.30
CA LEU A 107 5.31 0.96 7.13
C LEU A 107 6.52 0.45 6.37
N TYR A 108 7.70 0.49 7.00
CA TYR A 108 8.91 -0.08 6.43
C TYR A 108 9.87 -0.59 7.51
N GLY A 109 10.76 -1.48 7.13
CA GLY A 109 11.82 -1.96 8.02
C GLY A 109 13.04 -1.06 8.00
N ASP A 110 13.84 -1.04 9.07
CA ASP A 110 15.13 -0.34 9.10
C ASP A 110 16.24 -1.06 8.31
N ASP A 111 16.02 -2.33 7.94
CA ASP A 111 16.85 -3.14 7.03
C ASP A 111 16.08 -3.51 5.74
N ASP A 112 15.22 -2.59 5.27
CA ASP A 112 14.44 -2.77 4.04
C ASP A 112 15.31 -2.57 2.79
N LEU A 113 14.74 -2.85 1.60
CA LEU A 113 15.44 -2.66 0.32
C LEU A 113 15.89 -1.20 0.13
N PRO A 114 17.03 -0.97 -0.55
CA PRO A 114 17.53 0.38 -0.80
C PRO A 114 16.50 1.33 -1.41
N GLY A 115 15.71 0.84 -2.38
CA GLY A 115 14.65 1.64 -3.01
C GLY A 115 13.52 2.07 -2.07
N VAL A 116 13.35 1.39 -0.94
CA VAL A 116 12.42 1.78 0.13
C VAL A 116 13.07 2.82 1.03
N LEU A 117 14.28 2.53 1.54
CA LEU A 117 14.98 3.38 2.50
C LEU A 117 15.40 4.73 1.91
N GLU A 118 15.93 4.75 0.69
CA GLU A 118 16.39 5.97 0.00
C GLU A 118 15.23 6.90 -0.40
N THR A 119 14.00 6.42 -0.36
CA THR A 119 12.82 7.19 -0.79
C THR A 119 11.86 7.56 0.34
N VAL A 120 12.25 7.37 1.60
CA VAL A 120 11.45 7.72 2.78
C VAL A 120 11.02 9.20 2.75
N ASP A 121 12.00 10.11 2.64
CA ASP A 121 11.74 11.56 2.61
C ASP A 121 10.95 11.98 1.37
N VAL A 122 11.18 11.31 0.23
CA VAL A 122 10.47 11.60 -1.03
C VAL A 122 8.98 11.22 -0.92
N ARG A 123 8.67 10.11 -0.24
CA ARG A 123 7.29 9.71 0.03
C ARG A 123 6.60 10.65 1.01
N GLU A 124 7.29 11.03 2.09
CA GLU A 124 6.77 12.00 3.05
C GLU A 124 6.46 13.34 2.37
N ALA A 125 7.39 13.86 1.57
CA ALA A 125 7.17 15.08 0.79
C ALA A 125 6.01 14.94 -0.20
N GLY A 126 5.86 13.79 -0.86
CA GLY A 126 4.73 13.48 -1.73
C GLY A 126 3.40 13.51 -1.01
N ALA A 127 3.36 13.08 0.24
CA ALA A 127 2.16 13.04 1.06
C ALA A 127 1.93 14.30 1.92
N ALA A 128 2.75 15.33 1.81
CA ALA A 128 2.76 16.50 2.72
C ALA A 128 1.42 17.23 2.88
N HIS A 129 0.52 17.14 1.89
CA HIS A 129 -0.83 17.72 1.98
C HIS A 129 -1.83 16.84 2.75
N ASN A 130 -1.50 15.56 2.97
CA ASN A 130 -2.38 14.60 3.64
C ASN A 130 -2.09 14.56 5.15
N VAL A 131 -2.82 15.33 5.93
CA VAL A 131 -2.68 15.39 7.40
C VAL A 131 -2.95 14.07 8.12
N ARG A 132 -3.43 13.05 7.39
CA ARG A 132 -3.68 11.68 7.89
C ARG A 132 -2.66 10.67 7.36
N TYR A 133 -1.55 11.15 6.79
CA TYR A 133 -0.39 10.34 6.46
C TYR A 133 0.50 10.18 7.69
N SER A 134 1.03 8.99 7.89
CA SER A 134 2.04 8.69 8.90
C SER A 134 3.02 7.68 8.38
N GLN A 135 4.29 7.88 8.69
CA GLN A 135 5.34 6.88 8.48
C GLN A 135 5.68 6.22 9.81
N GLN A 136 5.98 4.92 9.74
CA GLN A 136 6.44 4.16 10.89
C GLN A 136 7.50 3.15 10.45
N VAL A 137 8.68 3.22 11.06
CA VAL A 137 9.73 2.22 10.91
C VAL A 137 9.54 1.08 11.92
N ILE A 138 9.80 -0.15 11.47
CA ILE A 138 9.81 -1.35 12.31
C ILE A 138 11.27 -1.78 12.50
N GLU A 139 11.79 -1.62 13.71
CA GLU A 139 13.17 -1.93 14.06
C GLU A 139 13.47 -3.43 13.92
N GLY A 140 14.58 -3.75 13.23
CA GLY A 140 15.05 -5.10 12.96
C GLY A 140 14.29 -5.80 11.84
N ALA A 141 13.47 -5.09 11.07
CA ALA A 141 12.70 -5.66 9.98
C ALA A 141 13.45 -5.52 8.64
N ASN A 142 13.53 -6.62 7.90
CA ASN A 142 13.85 -6.62 6.48
C ASN A 142 12.59 -6.36 5.63
N HIS A 143 12.72 -6.42 4.29
CA HIS A 143 11.60 -6.19 3.37
C HIS A 143 10.40 -7.13 3.57
N PHE A 144 10.62 -8.34 4.08
CA PHE A 144 9.60 -9.36 4.31
C PHE A 144 9.14 -9.43 5.76
N PHE A 145 9.75 -8.65 6.65
CA PHE A 145 9.48 -8.63 8.10
C PHE A 145 9.75 -9.98 8.78
N ASP A 146 10.72 -10.75 8.23
CA ASP A 146 11.07 -12.07 8.76
C ASP A 146 11.50 -12.00 10.23
N GLY A 147 10.84 -12.79 11.08
CA GLY A 147 11.13 -12.89 12.51
C GLY A 147 10.62 -11.73 13.36
N VAL A 148 9.96 -10.75 12.76
CA VAL A 148 9.34 -9.60 13.46
C VAL A 148 7.89 -9.38 13.02
N GLU A 149 7.23 -10.43 12.52
CA GLU A 149 5.86 -10.40 12.01
C GLU A 149 4.87 -9.88 13.05
N ASP A 150 5.08 -10.20 14.34
CA ASP A 150 4.24 -9.71 15.42
C ASP A 150 4.30 -8.19 15.58
N LYS A 151 5.47 -7.56 15.32
CA LYS A 151 5.60 -6.11 15.34
C LYS A 151 4.80 -5.46 14.20
N LEU A 152 4.90 -6.04 13.00
CA LEU A 152 4.12 -5.60 11.84
C LEU A 152 2.61 -5.72 12.12
N ILE A 153 2.17 -6.89 12.60
CA ILE A 153 0.76 -7.14 12.92
C ILE A 153 0.27 -6.12 13.97
N SER A 154 1.03 -5.91 15.04
CA SER A 154 0.67 -4.93 16.07
C SER A 154 0.53 -3.52 15.51
N ALA A 155 1.49 -3.06 14.70
CA ALA A 155 1.45 -1.73 14.09
C ALA A 155 0.21 -1.56 13.19
N VAL A 156 -0.13 -2.57 12.40
CA VAL A 156 -1.31 -2.57 11.54
C VAL A 156 -2.59 -2.56 12.37
N VAL A 157 -2.72 -3.45 13.38
CA VAL A 157 -3.90 -3.55 14.24
C VAL A 157 -4.12 -2.24 15.01
N ASP A 158 -3.07 -1.69 15.62
CA ASP A 158 -3.15 -0.44 16.37
C ASP A 158 -3.59 0.74 15.48
N TRP A 159 -3.20 0.71 14.21
CA TRP A 159 -3.59 1.76 13.28
C TRP A 159 -5.05 1.61 12.82
N VAL A 160 -5.48 0.40 12.44
CA VAL A 160 -6.86 0.17 11.96
C VAL A 160 -7.91 0.32 13.05
N GLN A 161 -7.56 0.14 14.33
CA GLN A 161 -8.47 0.35 15.47
C GLN A 161 -8.86 1.83 15.69
N ARG A 162 -8.23 2.76 14.98
CA ARG A 162 -8.57 4.20 15.06
C ARG A 162 -9.77 4.58 14.20
N PHE A 163 -10.30 3.64 13.43
CA PHE A 163 -11.42 3.81 12.48
C PHE A 163 -12.60 2.89 12.80
#